data_d5357b56f1a0924b43c12cce18e4981b
#
_entry.id   d5357b56f1a0924b43c12cce18e4981b
#
_cell.length_a   1.000
_cell.length_b   1.000
_cell.length_c   1.000
_cell.angle_alpha   90.00
_cell.angle_beta   90.00
_cell.angle_gamma   90.00
#
_symmetry.space_group_name_H-M   'P 1'
#
loop_
_entity.id
_entity.type
_entity.pdbx_description
1 polymer ?
#
loop_
_entity_poly.entity_id
_entity_poly.type
_entity_poly.pdbx_seq_one_letter_code
_entity_poly.pdbx_strand_id
1 'polypeptide(L)'
;MGDKKNRLEGGRFMANPEKVILKIVSVKGTCAAGHRVGQEFDLSKDFFLGLSGDSRAICPSAFHAIFPSWRVLRHGGEYPWEEDRDKTTIACPDPFNPVVMELRRVKE
;
A
#
# COMPACT_ATOMS: atom_id res chain seq x y z
N MET A 1 13.67 16.69 13.69
CA MET A 1 13.68 16.85 13.15
C MET A 1 13.71 17.10 12.38
N GLY A 2 13.77 16.99 12.28
CA GLY A 2 13.87 17.26 11.45
C GLY A 2 13.32 18.06 10.88
N ASP A 3 13.13 18.65 10.89
CA ASP A 3 12.70 19.31 10.34
C ASP A 3 12.86 19.95 9.39
N LYS A 4 13.42 20.34 9.33
CA LYS A 4 13.77 20.96 8.38
C LYS A 4 13.77 20.33 7.17
N LYS A 5 14.19 19.27 7.05
CA LYS A 5 14.15 18.51 5.88
C LYS A 5 12.76 18.34 5.39
N ASN A 6 11.81 18.59 6.18
CA ASN A 6 10.44 18.47 5.76
C ASN A 6 9.86 19.75 5.23
N ARG A 7 10.71 20.76 5.04
CA ARG A 7 10.19 21.98 4.62
C ARG A 7 10.18 22.12 3.15
N LEU A 8 9.16 22.72 2.63
CA LEU A 8 9.02 22.98 1.23
C LEU A 8 9.39 24.38 0.87
N GLU A 9 9.70 24.58 -0.36
CA GLU A 9 9.79 25.92 -0.87
C GLU A 9 8.48 26.58 -0.66
N GLY A 10 8.50 27.84 -0.46
CA GLY A 10 7.29 28.58 -0.18
C GLY A 10 6.85 28.48 1.26
N GLY A 11 7.65 27.87 2.09
CA GLY A 11 7.35 27.81 3.51
C GLY A 11 6.40 26.74 3.94
N ARG A 12 6.00 25.85 3.05
CA ARG A 12 5.13 24.76 3.44
C ARG A 12 5.94 23.61 4.01
N PHE A 13 5.29 22.88 4.89
CA PHE A 13 5.88 21.71 5.52
C PHE A 13 5.37 20.44 4.84
N MET A 14 6.26 19.50 4.62
CA MET A 14 5.87 18.25 4.01
C MET A 14 6.74 17.13 4.56
N ALA A 15 6.10 16.09 5.03
CA ALA A 15 6.82 14.91 5.51
C ALA A 15 7.40 14.15 4.33
N ASN A 16 8.50 13.44 4.58
CA ASN A 16 9.07 12.55 3.58
C ASN A 16 8.13 11.37 3.39
N PRO A 17 7.96 10.91 2.15
CA PRO A 17 7.12 9.75 1.93
C PRO A 17 7.71 8.51 2.57
N GLU A 18 6.85 7.62 3.04
CA GLU A 18 7.24 6.40 3.71
C GLU A 18 7.28 5.24 2.74
N LYS A 19 8.10 4.26 3.03
CA LYS A 19 8.08 3.01 2.27
C LYS A 19 6.83 2.25 2.62
N VAL A 20 6.18 1.69 1.60
CA VAL A 20 4.97 0.91 1.80
C VAL A 20 5.07 -0.38 0.99
N ILE A 21 4.76 -1.49 1.63
CA ILE A 21 4.72 -2.81 0.98
C ILE A 21 3.30 -3.34 1.05
N LEU A 22 2.80 -3.83 -0.07
CA LEU A 22 1.54 -4.53 -0.12
C LEU A 22 1.82 -6.03 -0.12
N LYS A 23 1.10 -6.76 0.71
CA LYS A 23 1.24 -8.21 0.77
C LYS A 23 -0.13 -8.86 0.64
N ILE A 24 -0.22 -9.89 -0.20
CA ILE A 24 -1.44 -10.68 -0.31
C ILE A 24 -1.49 -11.62 0.87
N VAL A 25 -2.50 -11.49 1.72
CA VAL A 25 -2.59 -12.30 2.92
C VAL A 25 -3.67 -13.35 2.85
N SER A 26 -4.62 -13.22 1.94
CA SER A 26 -5.69 -14.21 1.80
C SER A 26 -6.25 -14.17 0.40
N VAL A 27 -6.51 -15.34 -0.18
CA VAL A 27 -7.21 -15.47 -1.45
C VAL A 27 -8.29 -16.48 -1.24
N LYS A 28 -9.55 -16.04 -1.37
CA LYS A 28 -10.67 -16.93 -1.24
C LYS A 28 -11.21 -17.22 -2.62
N GLY A 29 -11.27 -18.48 -2.98
CA GLY A 29 -11.68 -18.86 -4.33
C GLY A 29 -10.55 -18.69 -5.31
N THR A 30 -10.86 -18.21 -6.49
CA THR A 30 -9.90 -18.08 -7.58
C THR A 30 -9.74 -16.62 -7.98
N CYS A 31 -8.54 -16.11 -7.90
CA CYS A 31 -8.25 -14.76 -8.35
C CYS A 31 -7.92 -14.78 -9.83
N ALA A 32 -8.70 -14.07 -10.64
CA ALA A 32 -8.50 -14.07 -12.09
C ALA A 32 -7.15 -13.49 -12.48
N ALA A 33 -6.60 -12.60 -11.68
CA ALA A 33 -5.30 -12.01 -11.94
C ALA A 33 -4.15 -12.90 -11.49
N GLY A 34 -4.45 -13.98 -10.77
CA GLY A 34 -3.44 -14.93 -10.35
C GLY A 34 -2.67 -14.51 -9.11
N HIS A 35 -3.20 -13.62 -8.31
CA HIS A 35 -2.53 -13.25 -7.06
C HIS A 35 -2.57 -14.42 -6.09
N ARG A 36 -1.52 -14.55 -5.28
CA ARG A 36 -1.40 -15.65 -4.33
C ARG A 36 -0.93 -15.13 -3.00
N VAL A 37 -1.29 -15.89 -1.97
CA VAL A 37 -0.87 -15.57 -0.61
C VAL A 37 0.65 -15.50 -0.53
N GLY A 38 1.14 -14.46 0.10
CA GLY A 38 2.57 -14.23 0.25
C GLY A 38 3.18 -13.34 -0.82
N GLN A 39 2.45 -13.07 -1.90
CA GLN A 39 2.94 -12.19 -2.95
C GLN A 39 3.05 -10.77 -2.41
N GLU A 40 4.14 -10.08 -2.77
CA GLU A 40 4.38 -8.73 -2.28
C GLU A 40 4.65 -7.77 -3.42
N PHE A 41 4.25 -6.53 -3.21
CA PHE A 41 4.49 -5.44 -4.15
C PHE A 41 5.06 -4.27 -3.39
N ASP A 42 6.14 -3.70 -3.92
CA ASP A 42 6.78 -2.54 -3.32
C ASP A 42 6.11 -1.29 -3.87
N LEU A 43 5.36 -0.60 -3.04
CA LEU A 43 4.63 0.60 -3.41
C LEU A 43 5.27 1.83 -2.79
N SER A 44 6.59 1.86 -2.75
CA SER A 44 7.33 2.92 -2.06
C SER A 44 7.64 4.10 -2.96
N LYS A 45 7.10 4.14 -4.17
CA LYS A 45 7.29 5.26 -5.09
C LYS A 45 5.96 5.78 -5.56
N ASP A 46 5.96 7.00 -6.05
CA ASP A 46 4.71 7.66 -6.39
C ASP A 46 4.29 7.44 -7.83
N PHE A 47 5.11 6.79 -8.63
CA PHE A 47 4.71 6.44 -9.98
C PHE A 47 4.48 4.94 -10.03
N PHE A 48 3.75 4.53 -11.04
CA PHE A 48 3.35 3.15 -11.14
C PHE A 48 4.54 2.25 -11.44
N LEU A 49 4.67 1.22 -10.64
CA LEU A 49 5.80 0.36 -10.76
C LEU A 49 5.44 -1.09 -10.91
N GLY A 50 4.31 -1.37 -11.38
CA GLY A 50 3.79 -2.72 -11.38
C GLY A 50 4.77 -3.84 -11.74
N LEU A 51 5.98 -3.50 -12.05
CA LEU A 51 6.95 -4.48 -12.52
C LEU A 51 8.04 -4.76 -11.52
N SER A 52 8.02 -4.10 -10.39
CA SER A 52 9.09 -4.22 -9.45
C SER A 52 8.99 -5.56 -8.71
N GLY A 53 10.09 -6.25 -8.60
CA GLY A 53 10.19 -7.46 -7.81
C GLY A 53 9.46 -8.65 -8.42
N ASP A 54 8.18 -8.70 -8.25
CA ASP A 54 7.37 -9.72 -8.87
C ASP A 54 7.12 -9.30 -10.31
N SER A 55 7.29 -10.19 -11.25
CA SER A 55 7.11 -9.86 -12.65
C SER A 55 5.65 -9.60 -12.99
N ARG A 56 4.76 -9.85 -12.08
CA ARG A 56 3.35 -9.71 -12.30
C ARG A 56 2.87 -8.39 -11.79
N ALA A 57 2.18 -7.63 -12.62
CA ALA A 57 1.63 -6.36 -12.17
C ALA A 57 0.46 -6.61 -11.22
N ILE A 58 0.19 -5.63 -10.38
CA ILE A 58 -0.97 -5.72 -9.51
C ILE A 58 -2.23 -5.55 -10.35
N CYS A 59 -3.27 -6.29 -9.99
CA CYS A 59 -4.56 -6.23 -10.65
C CYS A 59 -5.16 -4.83 -10.52
N PRO A 60 -5.73 -4.28 -11.60
CA PRO A 60 -6.34 -2.95 -11.52
C PRO A 60 -7.41 -2.81 -10.44
N SER A 61 -8.23 -3.84 -10.25
CA SER A 61 -9.27 -3.78 -9.21
C SER A 61 -8.66 -3.73 -7.83
N ALA A 62 -7.61 -4.52 -7.61
CA ALA A 62 -6.90 -4.49 -6.35
C ALA A 62 -6.25 -3.13 -6.13
N PHE A 63 -5.62 -2.58 -7.16
CA PHE A 63 -4.98 -1.29 -7.03
C PHE A 63 -6.01 -0.20 -6.73
N HIS A 64 -7.15 -0.26 -7.40
CA HIS A 64 -8.22 0.69 -7.11
C HIS A 64 -8.64 0.62 -5.64
N ALA A 65 -8.79 -0.60 -5.12
CA ALA A 65 -9.23 -0.78 -3.75
C ALA A 65 -8.23 -0.23 -2.74
N ILE A 66 -6.94 -0.40 -3.01
CA ILE A 66 -5.91 -0.03 -2.03
C ILE A 66 -5.47 1.42 -2.17
N PHE A 67 -5.82 2.08 -3.26
CA PHE A 67 -5.22 3.37 -3.59
C PHE A 67 -5.34 4.39 -2.45
N PRO A 68 -6.54 4.66 -1.91
CA PRO A 68 -6.63 5.69 -0.86
C PRO A 68 -5.79 5.33 0.37
N SER A 69 -5.81 4.08 0.77
CA SER A 69 -5.09 3.66 1.98
C SER A 69 -3.59 3.68 1.77
N TRP A 70 -3.15 3.32 0.57
CA TRP A 70 -1.75 3.43 0.23
C TRP A 70 -1.27 4.87 0.37
N ARG A 71 -2.05 5.82 -0.15
CA ARG A 71 -1.66 7.22 -0.07
C ARG A 71 -1.64 7.72 1.37
N VAL A 72 -2.58 7.26 2.18
CA VAL A 72 -2.60 7.64 3.59
C VAL A 72 -1.32 7.18 4.28
N LEU A 73 -0.97 5.90 4.14
CA LEU A 73 0.21 5.37 4.81
C LEU A 73 1.50 5.98 4.24
N ARG A 74 1.54 6.15 2.94
CA ARG A 74 2.73 6.68 2.27
C ARG A 74 3.08 8.08 2.76
N HIS A 75 2.09 8.84 3.15
CA HIS A 75 2.30 10.22 3.57
C HIS A 75 2.14 10.42 5.07
N GLY A 76 2.29 9.36 5.84
CA GLY A 76 2.39 9.46 7.28
C GLY A 76 1.09 9.40 8.05
N GLY A 77 -0.01 9.14 7.36
CA GLY A 77 -1.31 9.03 8.04
C GLY A 77 -1.48 7.71 8.77
N GLU A 78 -2.52 7.63 9.55
CA GLU A 78 -2.84 6.46 10.35
C GLU A 78 -4.33 6.24 10.37
N TYR A 79 -4.72 5.02 10.70
CA TYR A 79 -6.12 4.68 10.90
C TYR A 79 -6.39 4.44 12.37
N PRO A 80 -7.33 5.15 12.96
CA PRO A 80 -7.54 5.05 14.41
C PRO A 80 -8.04 3.69 14.88
N TRP A 81 -8.59 2.89 13.99
CA TRP A 81 -9.10 1.57 14.37
C TRP A 81 -8.03 0.48 14.31
N GLU A 82 -6.83 0.79 13.80
CA GLU A 82 -5.78 -0.22 13.72
C GLU A 82 -4.94 -0.19 14.97
N GLU A 83 -4.63 -1.35 15.52
CA GLU A 83 -3.70 -1.43 16.63
C GLU A 83 -2.30 -1.12 16.19
N ASP A 84 -1.91 -1.68 15.05
CA ASP A 84 -0.61 -1.39 14.45
C ASP A 84 -0.81 -0.21 13.51
N ARG A 85 -0.27 0.94 13.92
CA ARG A 85 -0.50 2.18 13.18
C ARG A 85 0.22 2.22 11.85
N ASP A 86 1.07 1.24 11.59
CA ASP A 86 1.83 1.19 10.34
C ASP A 86 1.20 0.28 9.32
N LYS A 87 -0.01 -0.21 9.57
CA LYS A 87 -0.61 -1.12 8.60
C LYS A 87 -2.12 -0.96 8.54
N THR A 88 -2.69 -1.42 7.42
CA THR A 88 -4.12 -1.59 7.31
C THR A 88 -4.39 -2.72 6.34
N THR A 89 -5.61 -3.23 6.36
CA THR A 89 -5.99 -4.41 5.57
C THR A 89 -7.18 -4.04 4.70
N ILE A 90 -7.14 -4.43 3.44
CA ILE A 90 -8.16 -4.08 2.47
C ILE A 90 -8.44 -5.28 1.59
N ALA A 91 -9.69 -5.47 1.21
CA ALA A 91 -10.07 -6.53 0.29
C ALA A 91 -10.35 -5.95 -1.09
N CYS A 92 -10.05 -6.72 -2.12
CA CYS A 92 -10.44 -6.33 -3.47
C CYS A 92 -11.96 -6.40 -3.59
N PRO A 93 -12.55 -5.69 -4.57
CA PRO A 93 -14.00 -5.59 -4.64
C PRO A 93 -14.70 -6.78 -5.32
N ASP A 94 -14.10 -7.94 -5.32
CA ASP A 94 -14.73 -9.13 -5.87
C ASP A 94 -15.45 -9.86 -4.74
N PRO A 95 -16.79 -9.84 -4.70
CA PRO A 95 -17.49 -10.42 -3.56
C PRO A 95 -17.49 -11.96 -3.57
N PHE A 96 -17.14 -12.57 -4.68
CA PHE A 96 -17.15 -14.03 -4.78
C PHE A 96 -15.77 -14.62 -4.55
N ASN A 97 -14.71 -13.88 -4.93
CA ASN A 97 -13.35 -14.37 -4.81
C ASN A 97 -12.47 -13.28 -4.22
N PRO A 98 -12.76 -12.84 -3.00
CA PRO A 98 -12.02 -11.70 -2.45
C PRO A 98 -10.57 -12.03 -2.15
N VAL A 99 -9.71 -11.10 -2.50
CA VAL A 99 -8.30 -11.12 -2.16
C VAL A 99 -8.09 -10.09 -1.07
N VAL A 100 -7.54 -10.51 0.05
CA VAL A 100 -7.27 -9.61 1.16
C VAL A 100 -5.81 -9.23 1.13
N MET A 101 -5.57 -7.93 1.24
CA MET A 101 -4.23 -7.37 1.10
C MET A 101 -3.88 -6.58 2.35
N GLU A 102 -2.63 -6.69 2.76
CA GLU A 102 -2.12 -5.89 3.86
C GLU A 102 -1.20 -4.83 3.29
N LEU A 103 -1.45 -3.57 3.65
CA LEU A 103 -0.53 -2.48 3.36
C LEU A 103 0.24 -2.19 4.63
N ARG A 104 1.56 -2.22 4.55
CA ARG A 104 2.39 -1.98 5.71
C ARG A 104 3.42 -0.92 5.39
N ARG A 105 3.50 0.08 6.26
CA ARG A 105 4.55 1.08 6.21
C ARG A 105 5.78 0.49 6.86
N VAL A 106 6.90 0.53 6.15
CA VAL A 106 8.13 -0.06 6.63
C VAL A 106 9.00 1.04 7.20
N LYS A 107 9.27 0.94 8.47
CA LYS A 107 10.15 1.90 9.13
C LYS A 107 11.59 1.50 8.93
N GLU A 108 12.43 2.48 8.79
CA GLU A 108 13.85 2.22 8.61
C GLU A 108 14.69 2.66 9.76
#